data_1698cde5ba1fcca8361d91336bfccd45
#
_entry.id   1698cde5ba1fcca8361d91336bfccd45
#
_cell.length_a   1.000
_cell.length_b   1.000
_cell.length_c   1.000
_cell.angle_alpha   90.00
_cell.angle_beta   90.00
_cell.angle_gamma   90.00
#
_symmetry.space_group_name_H-M   'P 1'
#
loop_
_entity.id
_entity.type
_entity.pdbx_description
1 polymer ?
#
loop_
_entity_poly.entity_id
_entity_poly.type
_entity_poly.pdbx_seq_one_letter_code
_entity_poly.pdbx_strand_id
1 'polypeptide(L)'
;MQKQFKAIIFDLDGVIIDSNPAIIEFWGSWAKKEGFILTDKMIREWVFGRKVTATIEGLFSHCSDERKKEIEQDGYLFDQTMRPEGIAGINHFIQNLTALSFTMGVATSSHHERMLQMLERVGVADHFIHFVTAHDVSKGKPDPEPYLKMAEKLKLDPSHCLVFEDANSGVQSAIAAGMQVIGIGNATTKEDLLIHGALEVVSNFTEIKIKDNQLQTMNRNTYLLVD
;
A
#
# COMPACT_ATOMS: atom_id res chain seq x y z
N MET A 1 7.83 3.30 -27.13
CA MET A 1 7.25 1.94 -26.96
C MET A 1 6.27 2.00 -25.80
N GLN A 2 5.09 1.43 -25.96
CA GLN A 2 4.11 1.31 -24.88
C GLN A 2 4.67 0.35 -23.81
N LYS A 3 4.60 0.74 -22.53
CA LYS A 3 5.13 -0.08 -21.45
C LYS A 3 4.24 -1.31 -21.25
N GLN A 4 4.87 -2.47 -21.09
CA GLN A 4 4.22 -3.76 -20.92
C GLN A 4 4.41 -4.26 -19.50
N PHE A 5 3.33 -4.67 -18.85
CA PHE A 5 3.35 -5.22 -17.51
C PHE A 5 2.90 -6.67 -17.50
N LYS A 6 3.55 -7.48 -16.68
CA LYS A 6 3.28 -8.90 -16.48
C LYS A 6 2.69 -9.20 -15.11
N ALA A 7 2.78 -8.26 -14.20
CA ALA A 7 2.16 -8.37 -12.88
C ALA A 7 1.69 -7.01 -12.36
N ILE A 8 0.65 -7.05 -11.52
CA ILE A 8 0.20 -5.93 -10.71
C ILE A 8 0.43 -6.27 -9.24
N ILE A 9 1.08 -5.36 -8.53
CA ILE A 9 1.35 -5.48 -7.10
C ILE A 9 0.58 -4.39 -6.38
N PHE A 10 -0.14 -4.76 -5.34
CA PHE A 10 -0.93 -3.84 -4.53
C PHE A 10 -0.27 -3.65 -3.16
N ASP A 11 -0.21 -2.41 -2.67
CA ASP A 11 -0.20 -2.23 -1.23
C ASP A 11 -1.56 -2.61 -0.64
N LEU A 12 -1.66 -2.70 0.67
CA LEU A 12 -2.89 -3.07 1.36
C LEU A 12 -3.65 -1.83 1.84
N ASP A 13 -3.06 -1.10 2.78
CA ASP A 13 -3.67 0.04 3.47
C ASP A 13 -3.76 1.25 2.54
N GLY A 14 -4.94 1.83 2.37
CA GLY A 14 -5.16 2.96 1.45
C GLY A 14 -5.20 2.58 -0.03
N VAL A 15 -4.96 1.30 -0.38
CA VAL A 15 -5.02 0.76 -1.75
C VAL A 15 -6.11 -0.29 -1.90
N ILE A 16 -6.01 -1.42 -1.20
CA ILE A 16 -7.06 -2.45 -1.22
C ILE A 16 -8.15 -2.08 -0.22
N ILE A 17 -7.78 -1.61 0.97
CA ILE A 17 -8.68 -1.27 2.07
C ILE A 17 -8.60 0.21 2.42
N ASP A 18 -9.75 0.81 2.75
CA ASP A 18 -9.86 2.20 3.24
C ASP A 18 -9.61 2.26 4.76
N SER A 19 -8.38 2.01 5.16
CA SER A 19 -7.94 1.98 6.56
C SER A 19 -7.37 3.31 7.05
N ASN A 20 -6.97 4.20 6.15
CA ASN A 20 -6.26 5.44 6.48
C ASN A 20 -6.99 6.35 7.48
N PRO A 21 -8.31 6.56 7.41
CA PRO A 21 -9.02 7.38 8.40
C PRO A 21 -8.88 6.83 9.82
N ALA A 22 -9.06 5.51 9.99
CA ALA A 22 -8.94 4.85 11.28
C ALA A 22 -7.50 4.85 11.82
N ILE A 23 -6.52 4.66 10.93
CA ILE A 23 -5.08 4.73 11.26
C ILE A 23 -4.71 6.14 11.76
N ILE A 24 -5.20 7.19 11.08
CA ILE A 24 -4.98 8.59 11.49
C ILE A 24 -5.59 8.84 12.88
N GLU A 25 -6.80 8.38 13.12
CA GLU A 25 -7.48 8.53 14.41
C GLU A 25 -6.71 7.83 15.54
N PHE A 26 -6.27 6.59 15.30
CA PHE A 26 -5.46 5.82 16.25
C PHE A 26 -4.17 6.57 16.64
N TRP A 27 -3.34 6.93 15.66
CA TRP A 27 -2.07 7.62 15.93
C TRP A 27 -2.28 9.04 16.46
N GLY A 28 -3.34 9.74 16.03
CA GLY A 28 -3.73 11.04 16.56
C GLY A 28 -4.12 10.98 18.03
N SER A 29 -4.80 9.91 18.45
CA SER A 29 -5.15 9.68 19.86
C SER A 29 -3.90 9.49 20.73
N TRP A 30 -2.90 8.74 20.25
CA TRP A 30 -1.63 8.56 20.93
C TRP A 30 -0.80 9.85 20.95
N ALA A 31 -0.71 10.58 19.85
CA ALA A 31 -0.03 11.87 19.81
C ALA A 31 -0.61 12.84 20.86
N LYS A 32 -1.95 12.88 20.98
CA LYS A 32 -2.64 13.69 22.00
C LYS A 32 -2.32 13.23 23.42
N LYS A 33 -2.25 11.93 23.70
CA LYS A 33 -1.84 11.38 25.01
C LYS A 33 -0.42 11.79 25.38
N GLU A 34 0.48 11.88 24.39
CA GLU A 34 1.89 12.27 24.54
C GLU A 34 2.13 13.79 24.39
N GLY A 35 1.05 14.60 24.33
CA GLY A 35 1.12 16.06 24.42
C GLY A 35 1.47 16.79 23.12
N PHE A 36 1.33 16.13 21.95
CA PHE A 36 1.54 16.80 20.66
C PHE A 36 0.38 16.57 19.69
N ILE A 37 0.35 17.34 18.60
CA ILE A 37 -0.64 17.23 17.52
C ILE A 37 0.00 16.51 16.36
N LEU A 38 -0.64 15.43 15.89
CA LEU A 38 -0.24 14.72 14.67
C LEU A 38 -0.56 15.59 13.45
N THR A 39 0.46 16.07 12.77
CA THR A 39 0.31 16.91 11.58
C THR A 39 0.28 16.07 10.30
N ASP A 40 -0.28 16.62 9.21
CA ASP A 40 -0.27 15.96 7.89
C ASP A 40 1.15 15.59 7.42
N LYS A 41 2.14 16.41 7.73
CA LYS A 41 3.53 16.11 7.43
C LYS A 41 4.00 14.87 8.20
N MET A 42 3.72 14.78 9.50
CA MET A 42 4.11 13.62 10.33
C MET A 42 3.40 12.35 9.86
N ILE A 43 2.13 12.44 9.44
CA ILE A 43 1.37 11.31 8.89
C ILE A 43 2.06 10.79 7.63
N ARG A 44 2.40 11.66 6.69
CA ARG A 44 3.08 11.27 5.43
C ARG A 44 4.48 10.72 5.64
N GLU A 45 5.23 11.23 6.60
CA GLU A 45 6.63 10.83 6.85
C GLU A 45 6.73 9.55 7.69
N TRP A 46 5.86 9.38 8.68
CA TRP A 46 6.04 8.39 9.73
C TRP A 46 4.91 7.39 9.90
N VAL A 47 3.74 7.59 9.29
CA VAL A 47 2.58 6.72 9.49
C VAL A 47 2.32 5.88 8.23
N PHE A 48 2.02 6.52 7.12
CA PHE A 48 1.60 5.80 5.91
C PHE A 48 2.71 4.96 5.29
N GLY A 49 2.40 3.71 4.97
CA GLY A 49 3.31 2.76 4.35
C GLY A 49 4.45 2.26 5.24
N ARG A 50 4.47 2.64 6.53
CA ARG A 50 5.55 2.29 7.47
C ARG A 50 5.18 1.07 8.32
N LYS A 51 6.21 0.36 8.80
CA LYS A 51 6.04 -0.61 9.88
C LYS A 51 5.69 0.14 11.18
N VAL A 52 4.85 -0.46 12.03
CA VAL A 52 4.45 0.11 13.35
C VAL A 52 5.67 0.52 14.18
N THR A 53 6.70 -0.32 14.22
CA THR A 53 7.96 -0.02 14.94
C THR A 53 8.66 1.25 14.42
N ALA A 54 8.68 1.46 13.10
CA ALA A 54 9.27 2.66 12.51
C ALA A 54 8.42 3.92 12.80
N THR A 55 7.10 3.81 12.83
CA THR A 55 6.19 4.87 13.25
C THR A 55 6.44 5.25 14.72
N ILE A 56 6.56 4.27 15.61
CA ILE A 56 6.83 4.49 17.03
C ILE A 56 8.18 5.20 17.21
N GLU A 57 9.23 4.74 16.55
CA GLU A 57 10.55 5.38 16.64
C GLU A 57 10.58 6.79 16.07
N GLY A 58 9.80 7.07 15.02
CA GLY A 58 9.73 8.40 14.42
C GLY A 58 8.92 9.41 15.24
N LEU A 59 7.74 9.01 15.71
CA LEU A 59 6.81 9.92 16.39
C LEU A 59 6.99 9.95 17.92
N PHE A 60 7.40 8.85 18.53
CA PHE A 60 7.45 8.64 19.97
C PHE A 60 8.87 8.35 20.49
N SER A 61 9.91 8.82 19.78
CA SER A 61 11.31 8.66 20.17
C SER A 61 11.63 9.21 21.58
N HIS A 62 10.85 10.19 22.05
CA HIS A 62 10.97 10.80 23.37
C HIS A 62 10.35 9.96 24.50
N CYS A 63 9.57 8.93 24.18
CA CYS A 63 8.92 8.06 25.15
C CYS A 63 9.88 6.98 25.69
N SER A 64 9.62 6.49 26.91
CA SER A 64 10.35 5.33 27.46
C SER A 64 10.05 4.03 26.68
N ASP A 65 10.93 3.04 26.82
CA ASP A 65 10.75 1.75 26.15
C ASP A 65 9.46 1.03 26.62
N GLU A 66 9.05 1.19 27.89
CA GLU A 66 7.80 0.67 28.41
C GLU A 66 6.60 1.34 27.71
N ARG A 67 6.67 2.67 27.50
CA ARG A 67 5.61 3.42 26.83
C ARG A 67 5.50 3.06 25.36
N LYS A 68 6.63 2.87 24.67
CA LYS A 68 6.66 2.40 23.29
C LYS A 68 6.04 1.01 23.14
N LYS A 69 6.28 0.10 24.07
CA LYS A 69 5.64 -1.23 24.10
C LYS A 69 4.13 -1.15 24.33
N GLU A 70 3.66 -0.23 25.17
CA GLU A 70 2.23 0.00 25.36
C GLU A 70 1.57 0.47 24.07
N ILE A 71 2.19 1.43 23.35
CA ILE A 71 1.72 1.92 22.06
C ILE A 71 1.65 0.77 21.03
N GLU A 72 2.67 -0.09 20.99
CA GLU A 72 2.73 -1.23 20.09
C GLU A 72 1.63 -2.26 20.38
N GLN A 73 1.39 -2.56 21.67
CA GLN A 73 0.32 -3.45 22.09
C GLN A 73 -1.07 -2.91 21.76
N ASP A 74 -1.32 -1.62 21.98
CA ASP A 74 -2.56 -0.96 21.60
C ASP A 74 -2.74 -0.99 20.07
N GLY A 75 -1.66 -0.80 19.29
CA GLY A 75 -1.68 -0.92 17.83
C GLY A 75 -2.10 -2.32 17.38
N TYR A 76 -1.61 -3.36 18.04
CA TYR A 76 -2.01 -4.73 17.74
C TYR A 76 -3.50 -4.98 18.04
N LEU A 77 -4.02 -4.47 19.16
CA LEU A 77 -5.45 -4.56 19.48
C LEU A 77 -6.32 -3.75 18.51
N PHE A 78 -5.86 -2.58 18.13
CA PHE A 78 -6.52 -1.76 17.11
C PHE A 78 -6.66 -2.51 15.79
N ASP A 79 -5.59 -3.14 15.30
CA ASP A 79 -5.60 -3.93 14.06
C ASP A 79 -6.64 -5.07 14.11
N GLN A 80 -6.80 -5.74 15.26
CA GLN A 80 -7.81 -6.79 15.42
C GLN A 80 -9.25 -6.29 15.39
N THR A 81 -9.48 -5.05 15.81
CA THR A 81 -10.83 -4.47 15.93
C THR A 81 -11.23 -3.63 14.72
N MET A 82 -10.27 -3.15 13.95
CA MET A 82 -10.51 -2.32 12.76
C MET A 82 -11.34 -3.07 11.71
N ARG A 83 -12.27 -2.36 11.09
CA ARG A 83 -13.23 -2.91 10.12
C ARG A 83 -13.31 -2.03 8.87
N PRO A 84 -12.23 -1.92 8.10
CA PRO A 84 -12.22 -1.10 6.89
C PRO A 84 -13.08 -1.73 5.80
N GLU A 85 -13.61 -0.87 4.93
CA GLU A 85 -14.19 -1.27 3.65
C GLU A 85 -13.11 -1.37 2.58
N GLY A 86 -13.44 -1.96 1.43
CA GLY A 86 -12.57 -1.93 0.26
C GLY A 86 -12.58 -0.55 -0.40
N ILE A 87 -11.44 -0.13 -0.93
CA ILE A 87 -11.38 1.09 -1.76
C ILE A 87 -12.36 0.94 -2.94
N ALA A 88 -13.07 2.02 -3.25
CA ALA A 88 -14.13 2.01 -4.27
C ALA A 88 -13.64 1.39 -5.59
N GLY A 89 -14.35 0.37 -6.09
CA GLY A 89 -14.05 -0.33 -7.34
C GLY A 89 -13.00 -1.44 -7.25
N ILE A 90 -12.33 -1.64 -6.10
CA ILE A 90 -11.22 -2.62 -5.97
C ILE A 90 -11.67 -4.05 -6.26
N ASN A 91 -12.82 -4.49 -5.73
CA ASN A 91 -13.33 -5.84 -5.96
C ASN A 91 -13.55 -6.12 -7.45
N HIS A 92 -14.22 -5.19 -8.16
CA HIS A 92 -14.45 -5.33 -9.59
C HIS A 92 -13.14 -5.32 -10.39
N PHE A 93 -12.18 -4.48 -10.00
CA PHE A 93 -10.88 -4.41 -10.64
C PHE A 93 -10.10 -5.71 -10.50
N ILE A 94 -10.02 -6.28 -9.28
CA ILE A 94 -9.37 -7.56 -9.01
C ILE A 94 -10.06 -8.71 -9.75
N GLN A 95 -11.41 -8.76 -9.77
CA GLN A 95 -12.16 -9.77 -10.51
C GLN A 95 -11.86 -9.72 -12.02
N ASN A 96 -11.75 -8.54 -12.62
CA ASN A 96 -11.38 -8.39 -14.02
C ASN A 96 -9.96 -8.92 -14.30
N LEU A 97 -8.99 -8.64 -13.42
CA LEU A 97 -7.63 -9.18 -13.53
C LEU A 97 -7.63 -10.71 -13.40
N THR A 98 -8.41 -11.25 -12.46
CA THR A 98 -8.55 -12.69 -12.29
C THR A 98 -9.16 -13.36 -13.53
N ALA A 99 -10.17 -12.75 -14.14
CA ALA A 99 -10.78 -13.26 -15.37
C ALA A 99 -9.79 -13.30 -16.56
N LEU A 100 -8.77 -12.45 -16.54
CA LEU A 100 -7.65 -12.46 -17.48
C LEU A 100 -6.52 -13.40 -17.06
N SER A 101 -6.63 -14.11 -15.92
CA SER A 101 -5.55 -14.90 -15.31
C SER A 101 -4.26 -14.08 -15.07
N PHE A 102 -4.42 -12.77 -14.86
CA PHE A 102 -3.29 -11.86 -14.72
C PHE A 102 -2.64 -12.00 -13.35
N THR A 103 -1.30 -12.01 -13.33
CA THR A 103 -0.53 -12.22 -12.10
C THR A 103 -0.67 -11.03 -11.15
N MET A 104 -1.04 -11.32 -9.89
CA MET A 104 -1.23 -10.32 -8.84
C MET A 104 -0.46 -10.68 -7.56
N GLY A 105 -0.03 -9.67 -6.81
CA GLY A 105 0.60 -9.83 -5.51
C GLY A 105 0.26 -8.70 -4.55
N VAL A 106 0.43 -8.93 -3.25
CA VAL A 106 0.26 -7.93 -2.19
C VAL A 106 1.58 -7.72 -1.46
N ALA A 107 2.08 -6.48 -1.42
CA ALA A 107 3.31 -6.09 -0.72
C ALA A 107 2.98 -5.02 0.34
N THR A 108 2.92 -5.41 1.61
CA THR A 108 2.45 -4.57 2.72
C THR A 108 3.45 -4.49 3.87
N SER A 109 3.40 -3.40 4.63
CA SER A 109 4.09 -3.23 5.91
C SER A 109 3.35 -3.88 7.09
N SER A 110 2.21 -4.50 6.85
CA SER A 110 1.40 -5.23 7.84
C SER A 110 1.94 -6.63 8.10
N HIS A 111 1.55 -7.22 9.23
CA HIS A 111 1.77 -8.64 9.53
C HIS A 111 0.87 -9.53 8.67
N HIS A 112 1.30 -10.77 8.47
CA HIS A 112 0.62 -11.72 7.57
C HIS A 112 -0.84 -11.98 7.99
N GLU A 113 -1.08 -12.22 9.26
CA GLU A 113 -2.42 -12.49 9.80
C GLU A 113 -3.38 -11.32 9.59
N ARG A 114 -2.91 -10.07 9.85
CA ARG A 114 -3.71 -8.87 9.59
C ARG A 114 -4.04 -8.74 8.10
N MET A 115 -3.04 -8.91 7.25
CA MET A 115 -3.23 -8.83 5.80
C MET A 115 -4.32 -9.81 5.34
N LEU A 116 -4.24 -11.09 5.73
CA LEU A 116 -5.24 -12.10 5.36
C LEU A 116 -6.62 -11.74 5.87
N GLN A 117 -6.76 -11.36 7.14
CA GLN A 117 -8.04 -10.93 7.72
C GLN A 117 -8.67 -9.77 6.95
N MET A 118 -7.86 -8.80 6.51
CA MET A 118 -8.36 -7.65 5.75
C MET A 118 -8.79 -8.04 4.33
N LEU A 119 -8.00 -8.88 3.64
CA LEU A 119 -8.35 -9.40 2.31
C LEU A 119 -9.62 -10.25 2.34
N GLU A 120 -9.77 -11.13 3.33
CA GLU A 120 -10.98 -11.93 3.56
C GLU A 120 -12.20 -11.04 3.80
N ARG A 121 -12.05 -10.02 4.64
CA ARG A 121 -13.12 -9.09 4.99
C ARG A 121 -13.69 -8.36 3.78
N VAL A 122 -12.83 -7.92 2.88
CA VAL A 122 -13.28 -7.23 1.65
C VAL A 122 -13.57 -8.20 0.50
N GLY A 123 -13.43 -9.52 0.74
CA GLY A 123 -13.83 -10.59 -0.19
C GLY A 123 -12.90 -10.75 -1.38
N VAL A 124 -11.59 -10.49 -1.22
CA VAL A 124 -10.61 -10.60 -2.31
C VAL A 124 -9.46 -11.56 -2.02
N ALA A 125 -9.44 -12.23 -0.86
CA ALA A 125 -8.34 -13.09 -0.43
C ALA A 125 -7.99 -14.19 -1.44
N ASP A 126 -9.00 -14.87 -1.98
CA ASP A 126 -8.84 -16.00 -2.91
C ASP A 126 -8.23 -15.61 -4.27
N HIS A 127 -8.10 -14.32 -4.55
CA HIS A 127 -7.51 -13.83 -5.79
C HIS A 127 -5.99 -13.68 -5.71
N PHE A 128 -5.38 -13.80 -4.53
CA PHE A 128 -3.96 -13.61 -4.33
C PHE A 128 -3.27 -14.87 -3.81
N ILE A 129 -2.11 -15.18 -4.39
CA ILE A 129 -1.24 -16.29 -3.97
C ILE A 129 0.18 -15.81 -3.64
N HIS A 130 0.50 -14.55 -3.91
CA HIS A 130 1.81 -13.97 -3.69
C HIS A 130 1.73 -12.81 -2.70
N PHE A 131 2.45 -12.95 -1.58
CA PHE A 131 2.45 -12.01 -0.48
C PHE A 131 3.87 -11.67 -0.05
N VAL A 132 4.11 -10.39 0.24
CA VAL A 132 5.28 -9.90 0.98
C VAL A 132 4.76 -9.02 2.12
N THR A 133 5.11 -9.37 3.35
CA THR A 133 4.62 -8.75 4.58
C THR A 133 5.78 -8.19 5.41
N ALA A 134 5.47 -7.53 6.53
CA ALA A 134 6.48 -7.01 7.45
C ALA A 134 7.51 -8.05 7.90
N HIS A 135 7.13 -9.33 8.00
CA HIS A 135 8.01 -10.42 8.45
C HIS A 135 8.92 -10.96 7.34
N ASP A 136 8.57 -10.75 6.08
CA ASP A 136 9.37 -11.22 4.95
C ASP A 136 10.61 -10.36 4.71
N VAL A 137 10.69 -9.15 5.28
CA VAL A 137 11.72 -8.16 4.96
C VAL A 137 12.47 -7.68 6.19
N SER A 138 13.77 -7.47 6.05
CA SER A 138 14.59 -6.84 7.07
C SER A 138 14.41 -5.33 7.10
N LYS A 139 14.24 -4.71 5.94
CA LYS A 139 13.98 -3.28 5.79
C LYS A 139 12.62 -3.06 5.15
N GLY A 140 11.79 -2.26 5.81
CA GLY A 140 10.49 -1.83 5.28
C GLY A 140 10.60 -0.63 4.35
N LYS A 141 9.49 -0.27 3.68
CA LYS A 141 9.36 0.95 2.88
C LYS A 141 9.90 2.17 3.66
N PRO A 142 10.71 3.03 3.04
CA PRO A 142 10.96 3.22 1.61
C PRO A 142 12.12 2.39 1.03
N ASP A 143 12.72 1.45 1.77
CA ASP A 143 13.72 0.54 1.21
C ASP A 143 13.09 -0.29 0.08
N PRO A 144 13.78 -0.60 -1.02
CA PRO A 144 13.23 -1.38 -2.12
C PRO A 144 12.99 -2.86 -1.79
N GLU A 145 13.49 -3.38 -0.68
CA GLU A 145 13.45 -4.80 -0.34
C GLU A 145 12.05 -5.43 -0.46
N PRO A 146 10.93 -4.80 0.00
CA PRO A 146 9.61 -5.41 -0.13
C PRO A 146 9.20 -5.69 -1.58
N TYR A 147 9.46 -4.75 -2.48
CA TYR A 147 9.10 -4.89 -3.89
C TYR A 147 10.06 -5.76 -4.65
N LEU A 148 11.37 -5.73 -4.34
CA LEU A 148 12.34 -6.68 -4.91
C LEU A 148 12.01 -8.12 -4.54
N LYS A 149 11.64 -8.38 -3.28
CA LYS A 149 11.19 -9.72 -2.84
C LYS A 149 9.90 -10.16 -3.53
N MET A 150 8.99 -9.22 -3.81
CA MET A 150 7.80 -9.54 -4.58
C MET A 150 8.17 -9.93 -6.01
N ALA A 151 9.02 -9.17 -6.70
CA ALA A 151 9.48 -9.51 -8.05
C ALA A 151 10.18 -10.88 -8.09
N GLU A 152 10.99 -11.21 -7.07
CA GLU A 152 11.61 -12.52 -6.92
C GLU A 152 10.57 -13.64 -6.77
N LYS A 153 9.57 -13.48 -5.89
CA LYS A 153 8.46 -14.45 -5.73
C LYS A 153 7.68 -14.64 -7.02
N LEU A 154 7.50 -13.58 -7.80
CA LEU A 154 6.81 -13.61 -9.10
C LEU A 154 7.71 -14.12 -10.24
N LYS A 155 9.02 -14.22 -10.02
CA LYS A 155 10.04 -14.57 -11.03
C LYS A 155 10.03 -13.62 -12.23
N LEU A 156 9.81 -12.32 -11.98
CA LEU A 156 9.74 -11.27 -12.98
C LEU A 156 10.85 -10.22 -12.77
N ASP A 157 11.25 -9.60 -13.87
CA ASP A 157 12.02 -8.37 -13.80
C ASP A 157 11.13 -7.25 -13.20
N PRO A 158 11.62 -6.46 -12.22
CA PRO A 158 10.85 -5.38 -11.62
C PRO A 158 10.25 -4.40 -12.63
N SER A 159 10.91 -4.15 -13.76
CA SER A 159 10.40 -3.25 -14.81
C SER A 159 9.09 -3.71 -15.47
N HIS A 160 8.74 -5.01 -15.31
CA HIS A 160 7.48 -5.58 -15.77
C HIS A 160 6.38 -5.58 -14.69
N CYS A 161 6.63 -4.99 -13.53
CA CYS A 161 5.65 -4.88 -12.46
C CYS A 161 5.07 -3.47 -12.38
N LEU A 162 3.74 -3.39 -12.30
CA LEU A 162 3.00 -2.16 -12.01
C LEU A 162 2.52 -2.21 -10.57
N VAL A 163 2.78 -1.16 -9.80
CA VAL A 163 2.41 -1.07 -8.38
C VAL A 163 1.27 -0.07 -8.20
N PHE A 164 0.31 -0.40 -7.32
CA PHE A 164 -0.64 0.54 -6.77
C PHE A 164 -0.24 0.87 -5.33
N GLU A 165 -0.09 2.16 -5.03
CA GLU A 165 0.39 2.69 -3.76
C GLU A 165 -0.27 4.04 -3.41
N ASP A 166 -0.47 4.28 -2.09
CA ASP A 166 -1.06 5.52 -1.58
C ASP A 166 -0.08 6.36 -0.76
N ALA A 167 1.07 5.78 -0.38
CA ALA A 167 2.04 6.38 0.52
C ALA A 167 3.35 6.77 -0.18
N ASN A 168 3.92 7.93 0.20
CA ASN A 168 5.20 8.40 -0.33
C ASN A 168 6.32 7.36 -0.13
N SER A 169 6.36 6.72 1.05
CA SER A 169 7.36 5.70 1.36
C SER A 169 7.22 4.46 0.47
N GLY A 170 5.99 4.08 0.12
CA GLY A 170 5.73 2.96 -0.77
C GLY A 170 6.06 3.27 -2.22
N VAL A 171 5.69 4.46 -2.70
CA VAL A 171 6.08 4.94 -4.04
C VAL A 171 7.60 4.94 -4.17
N GLN A 172 8.33 5.53 -3.20
CA GLN A 172 9.80 5.53 -3.20
C GLN A 172 10.39 4.11 -3.23
N SER A 173 9.82 3.19 -2.43
CA SER A 173 10.25 1.79 -2.36
C SER A 173 10.09 1.08 -3.72
N ALA A 174 8.94 1.23 -4.37
CA ALA A 174 8.65 0.62 -5.66
C ALA A 174 9.53 1.20 -6.78
N ILE A 175 9.70 2.53 -6.81
CA ILE A 175 10.59 3.21 -7.79
C ILE A 175 12.04 2.77 -7.57
N ALA A 176 12.52 2.72 -6.33
CA ALA A 176 13.87 2.25 -6.01
C ALA A 176 14.08 0.76 -6.39
N ALA A 177 13.02 -0.05 -6.38
CA ALA A 177 13.04 -1.43 -6.87
C ALA A 177 13.04 -1.52 -8.42
N GLY A 178 12.89 -0.42 -9.16
CA GLY A 178 12.81 -0.40 -10.62
C GLY A 178 11.41 -0.65 -11.19
N MET A 179 10.38 -0.60 -10.35
CA MET A 179 8.98 -0.76 -10.76
C MET A 179 8.34 0.56 -11.15
N GLN A 180 7.13 0.48 -11.71
CA GLN A 180 6.31 1.66 -11.99
C GLN A 180 5.11 1.71 -11.06
N VAL A 181 4.68 2.94 -10.76
CA VAL A 181 3.64 3.16 -9.75
C VAL A 181 2.51 4.01 -10.31
N ILE A 182 1.27 3.57 -10.07
CA ILE A 182 0.08 4.41 -10.11
C ILE A 182 -0.30 4.70 -8.66
N GLY A 183 -0.39 5.99 -8.30
CA GLY A 183 -0.81 6.40 -6.97
C GLY A 183 -2.32 6.27 -6.79
N ILE A 184 -2.74 5.82 -5.61
CA ILE A 184 -4.12 5.96 -5.13
C ILE A 184 -4.14 7.13 -4.15
N GLY A 185 -4.90 8.19 -4.47
CA GLY A 185 -4.86 9.38 -3.64
C GLY A 185 -5.88 10.43 -4.03
N ASN A 186 -5.95 11.49 -3.27
CA ASN A 186 -6.87 12.60 -3.46
C ASN A 186 -6.12 13.90 -3.80
N ALA A 187 -6.82 15.02 -3.85
CA ALA A 187 -6.25 16.32 -4.19
C ALA A 187 -5.12 16.76 -3.25
N THR A 188 -5.10 16.30 -1.99
CA THR A 188 -4.08 16.68 -1.00
C THR A 188 -2.83 15.82 -1.04
N THR A 189 -2.92 14.59 -1.56
CA THR A 189 -1.79 13.63 -1.63
C THR A 189 -1.20 13.51 -3.04
N LYS A 190 -1.96 13.92 -4.07
CA LYS A 190 -1.62 13.74 -5.47
C LYS A 190 -0.24 14.32 -5.84
N GLU A 191 0.03 15.55 -5.45
CA GLU A 191 1.29 16.22 -5.79
C GLU A 191 2.48 15.52 -5.15
N ASP A 192 2.35 15.14 -3.88
CA ASP A 192 3.39 14.40 -3.15
C ASP A 192 3.71 13.05 -3.83
N LEU A 193 2.70 12.26 -4.19
CA LEU A 193 2.90 10.97 -4.86
C LEU A 193 3.58 11.12 -6.22
N LEU A 194 3.22 12.15 -7.00
CA LEU A 194 3.85 12.45 -8.29
C LEU A 194 5.32 12.88 -8.11
N ILE A 195 5.63 13.74 -7.13
CA ILE A 195 7.01 14.16 -6.81
C ILE A 195 7.88 12.95 -6.43
N HIS A 196 7.31 11.95 -5.75
CA HIS A 196 8.03 10.73 -5.36
C HIS A 196 8.15 9.68 -6.48
N GLY A 197 7.56 9.94 -7.65
CA GLY A 197 7.78 9.16 -8.86
C GLY A 197 6.58 8.36 -9.37
N ALA A 198 5.39 8.53 -8.79
CA ALA A 198 4.18 7.94 -9.37
C ALA A 198 3.96 8.48 -10.80
N LEU A 199 3.60 7.61 -11.74
CA LEU A 199 3.32 7.99 -13.14
C LEU A 199 2.09 8.88 -13.23
N GLU A 200 1.11 8.56 -12.44
CA GLU A 200 -0.15 9.29 -12.28
C GLU A 200 -0.79 8.92 -10.94
N VAL A 201 -1.82 9.67 -10.58
CA VAL A 201 -2.63 9.41 -9.38
C VAL A 201 -4.10 9.39 -9.78
N VAL A 202 -4.81 8.35 -9.33
CA VAL A 202 -6.26 8.19 -9.43
C VAL A 202 -6.88 8.19 -8.04
N SER A 203 -8.15 8.58 -7.92
CA SER A 203 -8.77 8.65 -6.60
C SER A 203 -9.16 7.26 -6.06
N ASN A 204 -9.49 6.34 -6.95
CA ASN A 204 -9.87 4.97 -6.63
C ASN A 204 -9.97 4.13 -7.93
N PHE A 205 -10.34 2.85 -7.81
CA PHE A 205 -10.37 1.91 -8.94
C PHE A 205 -11.57 2.09 -9.88
N THR A 206 -12.57 2.91 -9.55
CA THR A 206 -13.65 3.24 -10.49
C THR A 206 -13.17 4.12 -11.65
N GLU A 207 -12.02 4.78 -11.48
CA GLU A 207 -11.35 5.58 -12.51
C GLU A 207 -10.47 4.76 -13.46
N ILE A 208 -10.42 3.42 -13.28
CA ILE A 208 -9.61 2.51 -14.08
C ILE A 208 -10.49 1.51 -14.80
N LYS A 209 -10.24 1.29 -16.08
CA LYS A 209 -10.92 0.28 -16.89
C LYS A 209 -9.90 -0.69 -17.47
N ILE A 210 -10.28 -1.97 -17.53
CA ILE A 210 -9.53 -2.99 -18.24
C ILE A 210 -10.31 -3.39 -19.48
N LYS A 211 -9.70 -3.24 -20.65
CA LYS A 211 -10.28 -3.61 -21.94
C LYS A 211 -9.17 -4.04 -22.90
N ASP A 212 -9.38 -5.16 -23.61
CA ASP A 212 -8.46 -5.67 -24.63
C ASP A 212 -7.00 -5.79 -24.11
N ASN A 213 -6.82 -6.36 -22.91
CA ASN A 213 -5.55 -6.45 -22.18
C ASN A 213 -4.86 -5.08 -21.95
N GLN A 214 -5.62 -4.02 -21.88
CA GLN A 214 -5.14 -2.68 -21.59
C GLN A 214 -5.80 -2.15 -20.31
N LEU A 215 -4.98 -1.63 -19.42
CA LEU A 215 -5.40 -0.83 -18.29
C LEU A 215 -5.46 0.62 -18.73
N GLN A 216 -6.64 1.21 -18.70
CA GLN A 216 -6.89 2.60 -19.10
C GLN A 216 -7.38 3.40 -17.91
N THR A 217 -6.72 4.51 -17.61
CA THR A 217 -7.14 5.43 -16.54
C THR A 217 -7.97 6.59 -17.09
N MET A 218 -8.73 7.25 -16.23
CA MET A 218 -9.48 8.47 -16.61
C MET A 218 -8.57 9.62 -17.07
N ASN A 219 -7.30 9.61 -16.70
CA ASN A 219 -6.28 10.55 -17.20
C ASN A 219 -5.86 10.25 -18.66
N ARG A 220 -6.50 9.27 -19.32
CA ARG A 220 -6.24 8.80 -20.69
C ARG A 220 -4.89 8.12 -20.89
N ASN A 221 -4.21 7.72 -19.84
CA ASN A 221 -3.04 6.87 -19.94
C ASN A 221 -3.47 5.41 -20.18
N THR A 222 -2.66 4.69 -20.96
CA THR A 222 -2.91 3.29 -21.30
C THR A 222 -1.65 2.47 -21.04
N TYR A 223 -1.83 1.38 -20.30
CA TYR A 223 -0.77 0.43 -19.95
C TYR A 223 -1.13 -0.95 -20.50
N LEU A 224 -0.19 -1.57 -21.19
CA LEU A 224 -0.41 -2.89 -21.78
C LEU A 224 -0.16 -4.00 -20.76
N LEU A 225 -1.14 -4.85 -20.54
CA LEU A 225 -1.04 -6.06 -19.72
C LEU A 225 -0.68 -7.23 -20.63
N VAL A 226 0.42 -7.92 -20.34
CA VAL A 226 0.93 -9.04 -21.14
C VAL A 226 1.23 -10.24 -20.24
N ASP A 227 1.08 -11.45 -20.76
CA ASP A 227 1.37 -12.72 -20.08
C ASP A 227 2.87 -12.92 -19.82
#